data_36700c5cde31383428dbbf4a9304dbfe
#
_entry.id   36700c5cde31383428dbbf4a9304dbfe
#
_cell.length_a   1.000
_cell.length_b   1.000
_cell.length_c   1.000
_cell.angle_alpha   90.00
_cell.angle_beta   90.00
_cell.angle_gamma   90.00
#
_symmetry.space_group_name_H-M   'P 1'
#
loop_
_entity.id
_entity.type
_entity.pdbx_description
1 polymer ?
#
loop_
_entity_poly.entity_id
_entity_poly.type
_entity_poly.pdbx_seq_one_letter_code
_entity_poly.pdbx_strand_id
1 'polypeptide(L)'
;MIKTILGMSILAASVAITPNAEKNVPTTQSEPIEIPEVVQKPVWTCPDCTPEEKYVLGQLQEHTRITDRNALATIMGNIKQESKFISNICEGGARVSYTECKVGGYGLIQWTSIGRYKGLGNFCAKYVCDPSSLEGQTRWMINEPIFQRALPIFEGHDQSISYYMKPAYYWLGWGVKGYRETYSYDYTKKMVLV
;
A
#
# COMPACT_ATOMS: atom_id res chain seq x y z
N MET A 1 -17.37 26.42 58.80
CA MET A 1 -16.78 26.01 60.11
C MET A 1 -15.35 25.67 59.87
N ILE A 2 -14.46 26.55 60.34
CA ILE A 2 -13.32 26.34 61.23
C ILE A 2 -12.24 25.46 60.61
N LYS A 3 -11.20 26.09 60.02
CA LYS A 3 -9.82 26.40 60.50
C LYS A 3 -9.10 25.25 61.21
N THR A 4 -7.90 24.89 60.67
CA THR A 4 -6.69 25.03 61.51
C THR A 4 -5.44 25.03 60.63
N ILE A 5 -4.64 26.07 60.79
CA ILE A 5 -3.29 26.27 60.33
C ILE A 5 -2.38 25.66 61.40
N LEU A 6 -1.35 24.90 60.96
CA LEU A 6 -0.22 24.60 61.82
C LEU A 6 1.07 24.80 61.04
N GLY A 7 1.80 25.84 61.46
CA GLY A 7 3.15 26.08 61.01
C GLY A 7 4.17 25.26 61.79
N MET A 8 5.31 24.96 61.17
CA MET A 8 6.51 24.51 61.89
C MET A 8 7.79 24.90 61.14
N SER A 9 8.44 25.81 61.73
CA SER A 9 9.85 26.06 61.99
C SER A 9 10.93 25.52 61.04
N ILE A 10 11.69 26.49 60.56
CA ILE A 10 12.96 26.39 59.87
C ILE A 10 14.06 26.08 60.87
N LEU A 11 14.81 25.00 60.65
CA LEU A 11 16.13 24.81 61.26
C LEU A 11 17.20 24.97 60.17
N ALA A 12 18.01 26.01 60.31
CA ALA A 12 19.17 26.23 59.50
C ALA A 12 20.35 25.39 60.09
N ALA A 13 20.85 24.46 59.26
CA ALA A 13 22.10 23.77 59.56
C ALA A 13 23.19 24.26 58.62
N SER A 14 24.17 24.98 59.16
CA SER A 14 25.39 25.37 58.45
C SER A 14 26.26 24.14 58.24
N VAL A 15 26.59 23.77 57.00
CA VAL A 15 27.57 22.75 56.69
C VAL A 15 28.82 23.39 56.08
N ALA A 16 29.95 23.14 56.70
CA ALA A 16 31.26 23.63 56.30
C ALA A 16 31.69 23.08 54.94
N ILE A 17 32.18 23.95 54.06
CA ILE A 17 32.73 23.63 52.75
C ILE A 17 34.20 23.23 52.94
N THR A 18 34.53 21.96 52.71
CA THR A 18 35.91 21.51 52.51
C THR A 18 36.19 21.49 50.98
N PRO A 19 37.30 22.00 50.47
CA PRO A 19 37.67 21.91 49.09
C PRO A 19 38.13 20.49 48.80
N ASN A 20 37.38 19.80 47.95
CA ASN A 20 37.73 18.46 47.49
C ASN A 20 38.25 18.49 46.05
N ALA A 21 39.32 17.75 45.86
CA ALA A 21 40.15 17.59 44.68
C ALA A 21 39.36 17.45 43.37
N GLU A 22 39.88 18.13 42.34
CA GLU A 22 39.51 17.91 40.92
C GLU A 22 39.69 16.44 40.54
N LYS A 23 38.59 15.72 40.39
CA LYS A 23 38.59 14.43 39.70
C LYS A 23 38.49 14.71 38.19
N ASN A 24 39.54 14.32 37.46
CA ASN A 24 39.54 14.22 36.03
C ASN A 24 38.35 13.38 35.57
N VAL A 25 37.33 14.03 35.01
CA VAL A 25 36.24 13.39 34.30
C VAL A 25 36.77 13.02 32.92
N PRO A 26 36.77 11.75 32.50
CA PRO A 26 37.11 11.39 31.14
C PRO A 26 36.08 11.99 30.21
N THR A 27 36.54 12.86 29.32
CA THR A 27 35.70 13.36 28.19
C THR A 27 35.39 12.20 27.29
N THR A 28 34.22 11.59 27.47
CA THR A 28 33.69 10.62 26.49
C THR A 28 33.37 11.40 25.23
N GLN A 29 34.24 11.31 24.23
CA GLN A 29 33.92 11.75 22.88
C GLN A 29 32.72 10.90 22.43
N SER A 30 31.55 11.52 22.31
CA SER A 30 30.40 10.91 21.64
C SER A 30 30.76 10.76 20.17
N GLU A 31 30.91 9.52 19.72
CA GLU A 31 30.98 9.24 18.27
C GLU A 31 29.77 9.84 17.58
N PRO A 32 29.94 10.43 16.37
CA PRO A 32 28.81 10.93 15.59
C PRO A 32 27.82 9.77 15.35
N ILE A 33 26.58 9.97 15.75
CA ILE A 33 25.50 9.04 15.40
C ILE A 33 25.34 9.14 13.88
N GLU A 34 25.83 8.14 13.16
CA GLU A 34 25.53 7.98 11.73
C GLU A 34 24.01 7.80 11.60
N ILE A 35 23.33 8.83 11.13
CA ILE A 35 21.93 8.73 10.74
C ILE A 35 21.91 7.83 9.51
N PRO A 36 21.23 6.66 9.55
CA PRO A 36 21.19 5.77 8.40
C PRO A 36 20.59 6.53 7.22
N GLU A 37 21.31 6.51 6.10
CA GLU A 37 20.86 7.08 4.83
C GLU A 37 19.51 6.44 4.47
N VAL A 38 18.47 7.24 4.40
CA VAL A 38 17.14 6.77 3.98
C VAL A 38 17.25 6.40 2.50
N VAL A 39 17.49 5.13 2.22
CA VAL A 39 17.44 4.61 0.85
C VAL A 39 16.04 4.83 0.30
N GLN A 40 15.90 5.80 -0.59
CA GLN A 40 14.61 6.08 -1.21
C GLN A 40 14.19 4.89 -2.08
N LYS A 41 12.97 4.41 -1.84
CA LYS A 41 12.35 3.37 -2.64
C LYS A 41 12.24 3.86 -4.09
N PRO A 42 12.68 3.07 -5.09
CA PRO A 42 12.48 3.43 -6.49
C PRO A 42 11.00 3.60 -6.81
N VAL A 43 10.65 4.69 -7.48
CA VAL A 43 9.27 5.02 -7.85
C VAL A 43 9.14 5.00 -9.37
N TRP A 44 8.18 4.23 -9.85
CA TRP A 44 7.85 4.12 -11.27
C TRP A 44 6.69 5.05 -11.60
N THR A 45 6.83 5.82 -12.66
CA THR A 45 5.75 6.61 -13.25
C THR A 45 5.39 6.09 -14.63
N CYS A 46 4.22 6.48 -15.13
CA CYS A 46 3.77 6.13 -16.48
C CYS A 46 3.20 7.40 -17.13
N PRO A 47 4.05 8.26 -17.77
CA PRO A 47 3.61 9.53 -18.32
C PRO A 47 2.46 9.39 -19.32
N ASP A 48 2.49 8.36 -20.17
CA ASP A 48 1.50 8.10 -21.24
C ASP A 48 0.33 7.24 -20.79
N CYS A 49 0.20 6.94 -19.49
CA CYS A 49 -0.94 6.23 -18.93
C CYS A 49 -2.13 7.17 -18.69
N THR A 50 -3.35 6.60 -18.67
CA THR A 50 -4.56 7.35 -18.29
C THR A 50 -4.51 7.76 -16.81
N PRO A 51 -5.34 8.71 -16.38
CA PRO A 51 -5.44 9.08 -14.96
C PRO A 51 -5.74 7.88 -14.04
N GLU A 52 -6.62 6.97 -14.47
CA GLU A 52 -7.00 5.78 -13.71
C GLU A 52 -5.82 4.79 -13.59
N GLU A 53 -5.08 4.59 -14.68
CA GLU A 53 -3.87 3.76 -14.69
C GLU A 53 -2.80 4.34 -13.76
N LYS A 54 -2.56 5.66 -13.83
CA LYS A 54 -1.62 6.37 -12.94
C LYS A 54 -2.02 6.25 -11.48
N TYR A 55 -3.31 6.41 -11.19
CA TYR A 55 -3.85 6.27 -9.85
C TYR A 55 -3.56 4.89 -9.27
N VAL A 56 -3.92 3.82 -9.99
CA VAL A 56 -3.71 2.45 -9.53
C VAL A 56 -2.23 2.14 -9.35
N LEU A 57 -1.37 2.56 -10.29
CA LEU A 57 0.08 2.39 -10.20
C LEU A 57 0.65 3.09 -8.95
N GLY A 58 0.22 4.32 -8.67
CA GLY A 58 0.60 5.07 -7.48
C GLY A 58 0.19 4.35 -6.20
N GLN A 59 -1.06 3.91 -6.12
CA GLN A 59 -1.60 3.21 -4.94
C GLN A 59 -0.91 1.87 -4.68
N LEU A 60 -0.56 1.10 -5.71
CA LEU A 60 0.23 -0.11 -5.57
C LEU A 60 1.59 0.18 -4.92
N GLN A 61 2.29 1.22 -5.39
CA GLN A 61 3.60 1.59 -4.86
C GLN A 61 3.54 2.20 -3.47
N GLU A 62 2.49 2.96 -3.16
CA GLU A 62 2.30 3.58 -1.85
C GLU A 62 1.96 2.55 -0.76
N HIS A 63 1.10 1.58 -1.08
CA HIS A 63 0.54 0.65 -0.10
C HIS A 63 1.14 -0.75 -0.12
N THR A 64 2.17 -0.99 -0.93
CA THR A 64 2.92 -2.26 -0.96
C THR A 64 4.43 -1.98 -1.02
N ARG A 65 5.22 -3.04 -0.93
CA ARG A 65 6.68 -2.96 -1.10
C ARG A 65 7.11 -3.37 -2.51
N ILE A 66 6.19 -3.39 -3.47
CA ILE A 66 6.52 -3.72 -4.85
C ILE A 66 7.36 -2.59 -5.45
N THR A 67 8.60 -2.91 -5.83
CA THR A 67 9.53 -1.98 -6.51
C THR A 67 9.96 -2.47 -7.88
N ASP A 68 9.72 -3.75 -8.17
CA ASP A 68 10.05 -4.34 -9.46
C ASP A 68 9.08 -3.86 -10.55
N ARG A 69 9.66 -3.28 -11.63
CA ARG A 69 8.89 -2.79 -12.78
C ARG A 69 8.03 -3.88 -13.42
N ASN A 70 8.58 -5.09 -13.56
CA ASN A 70 7.87 -6.20 -14.22
C ASN A 70 6.70 -6.70 -13.36
N ALA A 71 6.84 -6.67 -12.03
CA ALA A 71 5.74 -6.99 -11.11
C ALA A 71 4.60 -5.99 -11.24
N LEU A 72 4.90 -4.67 -11.15
CA LEU A 72 3.92 -3.61 -11.33
C LEU A 72 3.25 -3.69 -12.72
N ALA A 73 4.04 -3.83 -13.78
CA ALA A 73 3.55 -3.97 -15.14
C ALA A 73 2.65 -5.21 -15.31
N THR A 74 2.97 -6.32 -14.64
CA THR A 74 2.14 -7.52 -14.67
C THR A 74 0.79 -7.29 -14.00
N ILE A 75 0.76 -6.66 -12.84
CA ILE A 75 -0.50 -6.32 -12.16
C ILE A 75 -1.34 -5.38 -13.05
N MET A 76 -0.73 -4.32 -13.59
CA MET A 76 -1.39 -3.35 -14.47
C MET A 76 -1.94 -4.00 -15.74
N GLY A 77 -1.17 -4.88 -16.39
CA GLY A 77 -1.58 -5.59 -17.60
C GLY A 77 -2.76 -6.54 -17.36
N ASN A 78 -2.80 -7.16 -16.19
CA ASN A 78 -3.92 -8.00 -15.78
C ASN A 78 -5.19 -7.18 -15.53
N ILE A 79 -5.11 -6.06 -14.81
CA ILE A 79 -6.24 -5.15 -14.62
C ILE A 79 -6.77 -4.61 -15.95
N LYS A 80 -5.88 -4.27 -16.88
CA LYS A 80 -6.26 -3.80 -18.21
C LYS A 80 -7.07 -4.85 -18.98
N GLN A 81 -6.70 -6.12 -18.87
CA GLN A 81 -7.46 -7.21 -19.49
C GLN A 81 -8.85 -7.38 -18.85
N GLU A 82 -8.97 -7.21 -17.54
CA GLU A 82 -10.24 -7.40 -16.84
C GLU A 82 -11.25 -6.28 -17.14
N SER A 83 -10.85 -5.03 -17.04
CA SER A 83 -11.79 -3.91 -17.05
C SER A 83 -11.34 -2.69 -17.84
N LYS A 84 -10.11 -2.66 -18.35
CA LYS A 84 -9.48 -1.44 -18.88
C LYS A 84 -9.48 -0.30 -17.84
N PHE A 85 -9.32 -0.63 -16.56
CA PHE A 85 -9.38 0.29 -15.41
C PHE A 85 -10.73 0.96 -15.17
N ILE A 86 -11.81 0.36 -15.65
CA ILE A 86 -13.15 0.88 -15.48
C ILE A 86 -13.78 0.28 -14.24
N SER A 87 -13.97 1.10 -13.18
CA SER A 87 -14.45 0.63 -11.89
C SER A 87 -15.96 0.29 -11.87
N ASN A 88 -16.77 0.94 -12.67
CA ASN A 88 -18.23 0.72 -12.69
C ASN A 88 -18.70 -0.19 -13.84
N ILE A 89 -17.82 -1.06 -14.34
CA ILE A 89 -18.17 -1.99 -15.41
C ILE A 89 -18.68 -3.31 -14.84
N CYS A 90 -19.86 -3.73 -15.31
CA CYS A 90 -20.41 -5.05 -15.08
C CYS A 90 -20.07 -5.96 -16.27
N GLU A 91 -20.04 -7.27 -16.08
CA GLU A 91 -19.85 -8.23 -17.17
C GLU A 91 -20.83 -7.96 -18.30
N GLY A 92 -20.36 -8.06 -19.55
CA GLY A 92 -21.12 -7.65 -20.73
C GLY A 92 -20.98 -6.17 -21.09
N GLY A 93 -20.25 -5.36 -20.30
CA GLY A 93 -19.86 -3.99 -20.63
C GLY A 93 -20.79 -2.90 -20.12
N ALA A 94 -21.86 -3.24 -19.39
CA ALA A 94 -22.75 -2.24 -18.79
C ALA A 94 -22.03 -1.41 -17.73
N ARG A 95 -22.26 -0.08 -17.75
CA ARG A 95 -21.76 0.86 -16.74
C ARG A 95 -22.83 1.09 -15.69
N VAL A 96 -22.66 0.47 -14.53
CA VAL A 96 -23.67 0.47 -13.47
C VAL A 96 -23.00 0.62 -12.09
N SER A 97 -23.78 0.99 -11.08
CA SER A 97 -23.30 0.98 -9.71
C SER A 97 -23.07 -0.45 -9.20
N TYR A 98 -22.31 -0.57 -8.11
CA TYR A 98 -22.04 -1.86 -7.46
C TYR A 98 -23.33 -2.65 -7.20
N THR A 99 -24.38 -2.01 -6.69
CA THR A 99 -25.64 -2.67 -6.33
C THR A 99 -26.50 -3.09 -7.53
N GLU A 100 -26.24 -2.54 -8.70
CA GLU A 100 -26.98 -2.80 -9.93
C GLU A 100 -26.40 -3.93 -10.79
N CYS A 101 -25.12 -4.26 -10.60
CA CYS A 101 -24.51 -5.42 -11.28
C CYS A 101 -25.00 -6.72 -10.60
N LYS A 102 -25.89 -7.42 -11.26
CA LYS A 102 -26.57 -8.61 -10.68
C LYS A 102 -25.92 -9.94 -11.06
N VAL A 103 -25.16 -9.96 -12.13
CA VAL A 103 -24.56 -11.19 -12.69
C VAL A 103 -23.15 -10.92 -13.20
N GLY A 104 -22.29 -11.93 -13.09
CA GLY A 104 -20.94 -11.90 -13.64
C GLY A 104 -19.93 -11.10 -12.83
N GLY A 105 -18.88 -10.69 -13.51
CA GLY A 105 -17.80 -9.90 -12.91
C GLY A 105 -18.13 -8.43 -12.80
N TYR A 106 -17.61 -7.77 -11.77
CA TYR A 106 -17.78 -6.33 -11.54
C TYR A 106 -16.45 -5.63 -11.30
N GLY A 107 -16.33 -4.47 -11.92
CA GLY A 107 -15.32 -3.48 -11.59
C GLY A 107 -13.91 -3.84 -12.03
N LEU A 108 -12.96 -3.24 -11.35
CA LEU A 108 -11.54 -3.12 -11.71
C LEU A 108 -10.88 -4.46 -12.07
N ILE A 109 -11.15 -5.52 -11.33
CA ILE A 109 -10.60 -6.86 -11.58
C ILE A 109 -11.68 -7.90 -11.82
N GLN A 110 -12.88 -7.49 -12.18
CA GLN A 110 -14.01 -8.36 -12.48
C GLN A 110 -14.29 -9.38 -11.36
N TRP A 111 -14.59 -8.87 -10.15
CA TRP A 111 -14.98 -9.72 -9.02
C TRP A 111 -16.22 -10.54 -9.36
N THR A 112 -16.03 -11.83 -9.65
CA THR A 112 -17.11 -12.71 -10.12
C THR A 112 -17.67 -13.57 -8.99
N SER A 113 -16.84 -14.09 -8.09
CA SER A 113 -17.34 -14.91 -7.01
C SER A 113 -18.10 -14.11 -5.96
N ILE A 114 -19.21 -14.65 -5.46
CA ILE A 114 -20.07 -14.00 -4.47
C ILE A 114 -19.27 -13.52 -3.25
N GLY A 115 -18.33 -14.32 -2.76
CA GLY A 115 -17.51 -13.97 -1.60
C GLY A 115 -16.61 -12.76 -1.84
N ARG A 116 -15.96 -12.70 -3.00
CA ARG A 116 -15.08 -11.59 -3.38
C ARG A 116 -15.89 -10.31 -3.66
N TYR A 117 -16.99 -10.42 -4.38
CA TYR A 117 -17.90 -9.30 -4.66
C TYR A 117 -18.48 -8.71 -3.36
N LYS A 118 -19.04 -9.55 -2.49
CA LYS A 118 -19.53 -9.08 -1.17
C LYS A 118 -18.38 -8.52 -0.31
N GLY A 119 -17.17 -9.05 -0.44
CA GLY A 119 -15.99 -8.53 0.22
C GLY A 119 -15.73 -7.06 -0.09
N LEU A 120 -15.85 -6.65 -1.36
CA LEU A 120 -15.75 -5.25 -1.78
C LEU A 120 -16.79 -4.38 -1.08
N GLY A 121 -18.07 -4.78 -1.09
CA GLY A 121 -19.14 -4.02 -0.44
C GLY A 121 -18.93 -3.90 1.08
N ASN A 122 -18.57 -5.00 1.74
CA ASN A 122 -18.31 -5.02 3.19
C ASN A 122 -17.09 -4.16 3.56
N PHE A 123 -16.03 -4.21 2.75
CA PHE A 123 -14.85 -3.39 2.95
C PHE A 123 -15.21 -1.90 2.85
N CYS A 124 -15.93 -1.50 1.80
CA CYS A 124 -16.32 -0.11 1.63
C CYS A 124 -17.32 0.37 2.69
N ALA A 125 -18.22 -0.49 3.15
CA ALA A 125 -19.09 -0.17 4.29
C ALA A 125 -18.28 0.08 5.58
N LYS A 126 -17.25 -0.73 5.83
CA LYS A 126 -16.39 -0.60 7.01
C LYS A 126 -15.47 0.61 6.95
N TYR A 127 -14.88 0.89 5.79
CA TYR A 127 -13.84 1.91 5.62
C TYR A 127 -14.31 3.17 4.91
N VAL A 128 -15.62 3.34 4.81
CA VAL A 128 -16.30 4.54 4.28
C VAL A 128 -15.79 4.88 2.88
N CYS A 129 -15.97 3.96 1.92
CA CYS A 129 -15.68 4.17 0.51
C CYS A 129 -16.87 3.77 -0.38
N ASP A 130 -16.86 4.25 -1.62
CA ASP A 130 -17.83 3.81 -2.63
C ASP A 130 -17.31 2.56 -3.37
N PRO A 131 -18.02 1.42 -3.30
CA PRO A 131 -17.62 0.20 -4.00
C PRO A 131 -17.70 0.30 -5.54
N SER A 132 -18.30 1.37 -6.07
CA SER A 132 -18.33 1.66 -7.51
C SER A 132 -17.15 2.54 -7.96
N SER A 133 -16.42 3.15 -7.03
CA SER A 133 -15.32 4.06 -7.32
C SER A 133 -14.01 3.33 -7.58
N LEU A 134 -13.14 3.95 -8.37
CA LEU A 134 -11.77 3.47 -8.59
C LEU A 134 -10.99 3.40 -7.27
N GLU A 135 -11.16 4.40 -6.40
CA GLU A 135 -10.52 4.45 -5.08
C GLU A 135 -10.92 3.26 -4.21
N GLY A 136 -12.23 3.07 -3.98
CA GLY A 136 -12.74 1.99 -3.13
C GLY A 136 -12.29 0.62 -3.63
N GLN A 137 -12.33 0.41 -4.93
CA GLN A 137 -11.93 -0.84 -5.56
C GLN A 137 -10.41 -1.09 -5.51
N THR A 138 -9.59 -0.07 -5.72
CA THR A 138 -8.13 -0.19 -5.60
C THR A 138 -7.74 -0.49 -4.16
N ARG A 139 -8.34 0.20 -3.19
CA ARG A 139 -8.12 -0.07 -1.76
C ARG A 139 -8.53 -1.51 -1.38
N TRP A 140 -9.70 -1.97 -1.83
CA TRP A 140 -10.11 -3.36 -1.59
C TRP A 140 -9.18 -4.35 -2.28
N MET A 141 -8.86 -4.16 -3.55
CA MET A 141 -7.96 -5.03 -4.32
C MET A 141 -6.64 -5.27 -3.59
N ILE A 142 -6.01 -4.22 -3.10
CA ILE A 142 -4.74 -4.31 -2.36
C ILE A 142 -4.91 -5.07 -1.03
N ASN A 143 -6.05 -4.88 -0.34
CA ASN A 143 -6.32 -5.49 0.96
C ASN A 143 -7.03 -6.85 0.87
N GLU A 144 -7.41 -7.28 -0.31
CA GLU A 144 -8.12 -8.54 -0.50
C GLU A 144 -7.24 -9.74 -0.10
N PRO A 145 -7.74 -10.69 0.72
CA PRO A 145 -6.91 -11.80 1.21
C PRO A 145 -6.21 -12.62 0.12
N ILE A 146 -6.82 -12.72 -1.07
CA ILE A 146 -6.22 -13.47 -2.18
C ILE A 146 -5.04 -12.69 -2.81
N PHE A 147 -5.14 -11.36 -2.93
CA PHE A 147 -4.03 -10.53 -3.37
C PHE A 147 -2.90 -10.54 -2.34
N GLN A 148 -3.23 -10.42 -1.06
CA GLN A 148 -2.26 -10.46 0.04
C GLN A 148 -1.46 -11.77 0.09
N ARG A 149 -2.04 -12.89 -0.31
CA ARG A 149 -1.30 -14.15 -0.46
C ARG A 149 -0.33 -14.16 -1.66
N ALA A 150 -0.66 -13.44 -2.72
CA ALA A 150 0.22 -13.31 -3.89
C ALA A 150 1.29 -12.23 -3.73
N LEU A 151 1.04 -11.26 -2.84
CA LEU A 151 1.85 -10.05 -2.65
C LEU A 151 3.33 -10.34 -2.37
N PRO A 152 3.73 -11.28 -1.49
CA PRO A 152 5.15 -11.57 -1.24
C PRO A 152 5.94 -11.96 -2.50
N ILE A 153 5.27 -12.56 -3.49
CA ILE A 153 5.92 -12.92 -4.77
C ILE A 153 6.07 -11.67 -5.64
N PHE A 154 5.07 -10.79 -5.68
CA PHE A 154 5.15 -9.51 -6.39
C PHE A 154 6.16 -8.54 -5.76
N GLU A 155 6.42 -8.64 -4.46
CA GLU A 155 7.44 -7.86 -3.74
C GLU A 155 8.87 -8.40 -3.95
N GLY A 156 9.05 -9.48 -4.71
CA GLY A 156 10.35 -9.95 -5.16
C GLY A 156 10.97 -9.03 -6.23
N HIS A 157 12.21 -9.32 -6.62
CA HIS A 157 12.98 -8.48 -7.52
C HIS A 157 13.53 -9.29 -8.70
N ASP A 158 13.82 -8.58 -9.79
CA ASP A 158 14.56 -9.07 -10.96
C ASP A 158 13.92 -10.30 -11.63
N GLN A 159 12.61 -10.42 -11.56
CA GLN A 159 11.89 -11.52 -12.20
C GLN A 159 11.26 -11.08 -13.53
N SER A 160 11.04 -12.07 -14.40
CA SER A 160 10.38 -11.85 -15.69
C SER A 160 8.87 -11.63 -15.52
N ILE A 161 8.24 -10.99 -16.51
CA ILE A 161 6.77 -10.91 -16.60
C ILE A 161 6.14 -12.30 -16.53
N SER A 162 6.70 -13.28 -17.27
CA SER A 162 6.20 -14.66 -17.26
C SER A 162 6.23 -15.30 -15.87
N TYR A 163 7.22 -14.97 -15.05
CA TYR A 163 7.28 -15.39 -13.65
C TYR A 163 6.13 -14.79 -12.85
N TYR A 164 5.92 -13.47 -12.94
CA TYR A 164 4.85 -12.78 -12.22
C TYR A 164 3.44 -13.11 -12.72
N MET A 165 3.29 -13.63 -13.95
CA MET A 165 2.00 -14.13 -14.43
C MET A 165 1.45 -15.30 -13.62
N LYS A 166 2.30 -16.07 -12.91
CA LYS A 166 1.85 -17.17 -12.04
C LYS A 166 1.07 -16.66 -10.82
N PRO A 167 1.62 -15.77 -9.95
CA PRO A 167 0.85 -15.20 -8.84
C PRO A 167 -0.36 -14.39 -9.34
N ALA A 168 -0.27 -13.73 -10.49
CA ALA A 168 -1.40 -13.03 -11.09
C ALA A 168 -2.54 -13.99 -11.45
N TYR A 169 -2.22 -15.16 -11.96
CA TYR A 169 -3.21 -16.22 -12.22
C TYR A 169 -3.90 -16.67 -10.93
N TYR A 170 -3.14 -16.96 -9.87
CA TYR A 170 -3.71 -17.38 -8.59
C TYR A 170 -4.56 -16.28 -7.94
N TRP A 171 -4.18 -15.03 -8.11
CA TRP A 171 -4.96 -13.89 -7.61
C TRP A 171 -6.28 -13.71 -8.35
N LEU A 172 -6.28 -13.73 -9.68
CA LEU A 172 -7.45 -13.40 -10.51
C LEU A 172 -8.29 -14.61 -10.89
N GLY A 173 -7.67 -15.77 -11.11
CA GLY A 173 -8.37 -17.00 -11.43
C GLY A 173 -9.01 -17.02 -12.83
N TRP A 174 -8.36 -16.39 -13.83
CA TRP A 174 -8.93 -16.36 -15.20
C TRP A 174 -8.97 -17.73 -15.87
N GLY A 175 -10.02 -17.99 -16.64
CA GLY A 175 -10.12 -19.18 -17.50
C GLY A 175 -9.30 -19.06 -18.80
N VAL A 176 -9.23 -17.84 -19.36
CA VAL A 176 -8.51 -17.54 -20.61
C VAL A 176 -7.47 -16.43 -20.33
N LYS A 177 -6.22 -16.66 -20.73
CA LYS A 177 -5.12 -15.71 -20.52
C LYS A 177 -5.36 -14.36 -21.22
N GLY A 178 -5.93 -14.37 -22.42
CA GLY A 178 -6.14 -13.16 -23.22
C GLY A 178 -4.83 -12.43 -23.50
N TYR A 179 -4.89 -11.09 -23.52
CA TYR A 179 -3.74 -10.21 -23.81
C TYR A 179 -2.98 -9.75 -22.55
N ARG A 180 -3.19 -10.38 -21.38
CA ARG A 180 -2.59 -9.94 -20.10
C ARG A 180 -1.10 -9.74 -20.18
N GLU A 181 -0.39 -10.72 -20.74
CA GLU A 181 1.06 -10.67 -20.86
C GLU A 181 1.52 -9.61 -21.87
N THR A 182 0.82 -9.46 -22.99
CA THR A 182 1.08 -8.39 -23.96
C THR A 182 0.91 -7.01 -23.32
N TYR A 183 -0.19 -6.79 -22.60
CA TYR A 183 -0.39 -5.54 -21.85
C TYR A 183 0.67 -5.31 -20.79
N SER A 184 1.14 -6.37 -20.14
CA SER A 184 2.25 -6.24 -19.16
C SER A 184 3.53 -5.75 -19.83
N TYR A 185 3.90 -6.30 -20.99
CA TYR A 185 5.04 -5.81 -21.78
C TYR A 185 4.85 -4.37 -22.26
N ASP A 186 3.63 -3.97 -22.60
CA ASP A 186 3.35 -2.59 -23.01
C ASP A 186 3.55 -1.62 -21.82
N TYR A 187 3.15 -2.01 -20.60
CA TYR A 187 3.41 -1.18 -19.41
C TYR A 187 4.89 -1.07 -19.09
N THR A 188 5.70 -2.12 -19.24
CA THR A 188 7.16 -1.99 -19.01
C THR A 188 7.81 -0.98 -19.93
N LYS A 189 7.30 -0.82 -21.16
CA LYS A 189 7.80 0.18 -22.12
C LYS A 189 7.40 1.62 -21.76
N LYS A 190 6.26 1.79 -21.08
CA LYS A 190 5.69 3.09 -20.70
C LYS A 190 6.17 3.58 -19.34
N MET A 191 6.57 2.66 -18.44
CA MET A 191 7.03 3.01 -17.11
C MET A 191 8.46 3.54 -17.14
N VAL A 192 8.66 4.68 -16.49
CA VAL A 192 9.96 5.33 -16.28
C VAL A 192 10.23 5.47 -14.79
N LEU A 193 11.48 5.31 -14.40
CA LEU A 193 11.94 5.48 -13.02
C LEU A 193 12.14 6.96 -12.72
N VAL A 194 11.71 7.44 -11.56
CA VAL A 194 11.90 8.82 -11.06
C VAL A 194 12.58 8.79 -9.70
#